data_d2c54299942f124535f56928b16135c5
#
_entry.id   d2c54299942f124535f56928b16135c5
#
_cell.length_a   1.000
_cell.length_b   1.000
_cell.length_c   1.000
_cell.angle_alpha   90.00
_cell.angle_beta   90.00
_cell.angle_gamma   90.00
#
_symmetry.space_group_name_H-M   'P 1'
#
loop_
_entity.id
_entity.type
_entity.pdbx_description
1 polymer ?
#
loop_
_entity_poly.entity_id
_entity_poly.type
_entity_poly.pdbx_seq_one_letter_code
_entity_poly.pdbx_strand_id
1 'polypeptide(L)'
;GVCEQQDYCTCYTPYIGSNCENRDSKHVITGSLSCTPLIGRALSTKFTVTASNWENAVAYTFGYIAENNQKVYLSTKTSASTFTAYLPAGNVTLFISAVSITGHEATSTVHVFVEEIGSDALLDAVTNLVSNLEGKEALAAISALSVTIKEKNNTVNSTIVAQSVQLVVDVLYSNSSIFLGSPESSSTVISVVTELTEEPSYLSENTA
;
A
#
# COMPACT_ATOMS: atom_id res chain seq x y z
N GLY A 1 21.94 25.83 -5.45
CA GLY A 1 22.08 26.84 -4.39
C GLY A 1 22.19 28.26 -4.96
N VAL A 2 21.87 29.23 -4.15
CA VAL A 2 22.05 30.64 -4.46
C VAL A 2 23.06 31.20 -3.48
N CYS A 3 24.14 31.83 -3.96
CA CYS A 3 25.14 32.48 -3.12
C CYS A 3 24.83 33.98 -3.04
N GLU A 4 24.58 34.47 -1.85
CA GLU A 4 24.20 35.88 -1.62
C GLU A 4 25.42 36.76 -1.27
N GLN A 5 26.51 36.18 -0.79
CA GLN A 5 27.77 36.83 -0.45
C GLN A 5 28.95 35.86 -0.69
N GLN A 6 30.18 36.41 -0.68
CA GLN A 6 31.40 35.71 -1.10
C GLN A 6 31.72 34.39 -0.34
N ASP A 7 31.10 34.14 0.80
CA ASP A 7 31.29 32.94 1.62
C ASP A 7 29.99 32.36 2.19
N TYR A 8 28.80 32.75 1.64
CA TYR A 8 27.55 32.28 2.15
C TYR A 8 26.59 31.91 1.02
N CYS A 9 26.41 30.57 0.83
CA CYS A 9 25.48 30.02 -0.14
C CYS A 9 24.31 29.31 0.55
N THR A 10 23.10 29.61 0.13
CA THR A 10 21.92 28.80 0.45
C THR A 10 21.86 27.63 -0.50
N CYS A 11 22.14 26.43 0.00
CA CYS A 11 22.23 25.24 -0.83
C CYS A 11 20.85 24.65 -1.12
N TYR A 12 20.64 24.19 -2.37
CA TYR A 12 19.50 23.32 -2.66
C TYR A 12 19.78 21.91 -2.12
N THR A 13 18.78 21.33 -1.47
CA THR A 13 18.83 19.92 -1.04
C THR A 13 19.19 19.02 -2.23
N PRO A 14 20.12 18.07 -2.10
CA PRO A 14 20.73 17.58 -0.86
C PRO A 14 22.15 18.14 -0.57
N TYR A 15 22.50 19.33 -1.02
CA TYR A 15 23.84 19.88 -0.86
C TYR A 15 23.93 20.79 0.38
N ILE A 16 25.13 20.76 1.05
CA ILE A 16 25.50 21.55 2.21
C ILE A 16 26.95 22.07 2.09
N GLY A 17 27.34 22.94 2.98
CA GLY A 17 28.65 23.59 2.97
C GLY A 17 28.58 25.02 2.47
N SER A 18 29.63 25.79 2.70
CA SER A 18 29.66 27.22 2.35
C SER A 18 29.52 27.48 0.84
N ASN A 19 29.95 26.53 0.02
CA ASN A 19 29.90 26.59 -1.44
C ASN A 19 29.00 25.50 -2.05
N CYS A 20 28.17 24.84 -1.23
CA CYS A 20 27.33 23.71 -1.64
C CYS A 20 28.15 22.52 -2.21
N GLU A 21 29.38 22.35 -1.76
CA GLU A 21 30.32 21.36 -2.24
C GLU A 21 30.11 19.95 -1.66
N ASN A 22 29.46 19.86 -0.51
CA ASN A 22 29.22 18.61 0.17
C ASN A 22 27.80 18.11 -0.04
N ARG A 23 27.64 16.82 -0.21
CA ARG A 23 26.32 16.17 -0.26
C ARG A 23 25.88 15.85 1.15
N ASP A 24 24.68 16.32 1.53
CA ASP A 24 24.10 15.99 2.83
C ASP A 24 23.64 14.53 2.84
N SER A 25 24.43 13.66 3.46
CA SER A 25 24.08 12.24 3.63
C SER A 25 22.87 11.98 4.54
N LYS A 26 22.36 13.03 5.20
CA LYS A 26 21.17 12.92 6.07
C LYS A 26 19.87 12.90 5.29
N HIS A 27 19.85 13.42 4.05
CA HIS A 27 18.65 13.44 3.22
C HIS A 27 18.57 12.20 2.31
N VAL A 28 17.36 11.70 2.13
CA VAL A 28 17.08 10.69 1.09
C VAL A 28 17.11 11.37 -0.27
N ILE A 29 17.83 10.78 -1.22
CA ILE A 29 17.77 11.19 -2.62
C ILE A 29 16.70 10.34 -3.30
N THR A 30 15.71 11.01 -3.87
CA THR A 30 14.59 10.36 -4.53
C THR A 30 15.07 9.52 -5.72
N GLY A 31 14.76 8.24 -5.67
CA GLY A 31 14.96 7.29 -6.76
C GLY A 31 13.71 7.14 -7.63
N SER A 32 13.63 6.04 -8.32
CA SER A 32 12.48 5.65 -9.14
C SER A 32 11.69 4.53 -8.50
N LEU A 33 10.39 4.50 -8.83
CA LEU A 33 9.47 3.40 -8.51
C LEU A 33 9.00 2.78 -9.82
N SER A 34 9.08 1.46 -9.91
CA SER A 34 8.55 0.69 -11.04
C SER A 34 7.61 -0.40 -10.53
N CYS A 35 6.70 -0.84 -11.40
CA CYS A 35 5.77 -1.93 -11.10
C CYS A 35 5.70 -2.89 -12.29
N THR A 36 5.62 -4.19 -11.99
CA THR A 36 5.45 -5.24 -13.00
C THR A 36 4.44 -6.28 -12.48
N PRO A 37 3.39 -6.57 -13.27
CA PRO A 37 3.01 -5.91 -14.52
C PRO A 37 2.43 -4.50 -14.28
N LEU A 38 2.25 -3.70 -15.36
CA LEU A 38 1.54 -2.41 -15.29
C LEU A 38 0.02 -2.56 -15.47
N ILE A 39 -0.43 -3.71 -15.98
CA ILE A 39 -1.85 -4.06 -16.17
C ILE A 39 -2.07 -5.44 -15.58
N GLY A 40 -3.15 -5.61 -14.83
CA GLY A 40 -3.51 -6.89 -14.24
C GLY A 40 -4.97 -6.91 -13.80
N ARG A 41 -5.37 -7.93 -13.06
CA ARG A 41 -6.75 -8.12 -12.57
C ARG A 41 -6.77 -8.08 -11.05
N ALA A 42 -7.78 -7.42 -10.48
CA ALA A 42 -8.00 -7.34 -9.04
C ALA A 42 -8.03 -8.73 -8.39
N LEU A 43 -7.44 -8.85 -7.20
CA LEU A 43 -7.36 -10.06 -6.37
C LEU A 43 -6.65 -11.27 -7.01
N SER A 44 -6.28 -11.21 -8.29
CA SER A 44 -5.69 -12.33 -9.03
C SER A 44 -4.25 -12.08 -9.46
N THR A 45 -3.93 -10.83 -9.80
CA THR A 45 -2.58 -10.47 -10.27
C THR A 45 -1.73 -9.99 -9.10
N LYS A 46 -0.56 -10.61 -8.91
CA LYS A 46 0.50 -10.10 -8.03
C LYS A 46 1.29 -9.01 -8.77
N PHE A 47 1.27 -7.82 -8.24
CA PHE A 47 2.04 -6.68 -8.72
C PHE A 47 3.34 -6.60 -7.93
N THR A 48 4.47 -6.65 -8.62
CA THR A 48 5.79 -6.49 -8.00
C THR A 48 6.25 -5.04 -8.15
N VAL A 49 6.38 -4.35 -7.03
CA VAL A 49 6.78 -2.95 -6.93
C VAL A 49 8.25 -2.90 -6.54
N THR A 50 9.07 -2.17 -7.29
CA THR A 50 10.52 -2.11 -7.10
C THR A 50 11.01 -0.67 -6.99
N ALA A 51 11.71 -0.39 -5.91
CA ALA A 51 12.43 0.86 -5.68
C ALA A 51 13.86 0.76 -6.24
N SER A 52 14.27 1.74 -7.03
CA SER A 52 15.60 1.78 -7.65
C SER A 52 16.24 3.15 -7.49
N ASN A 53 17.57 3.19 -7.41
CA ASN A 53 18.38 4.41 -7.37
C ASN A 53 18.08 5.36 -6.19
N TRP A 54 17.66 4.81 -5.06
CA TRP A 54 17.47 5.56 -3.82
C TRP A 54 18.77 5.64 -3.05
N GLU A 55 19.27 6.86 -2.80
CA GLU A 55 20.47 7.05 -2.00
C GLU A 55 20.09 7.47 -0.57
N ASN A 56 20.87 7.03 0.41
CA ASN A 56 20.68 7.30 1.84
C ASN A 56 19.35 6.77 2.44
N ALA A 57 18.57 6.02 1.71
CA ALA A 57 17.38 5.37 2.23
C ALA A 57 17.78 4.15 3.08
N VAL A 58 17.24 4.06 4.28
CA VAL A 58 17.45 2.93 5.21
C VAL A 58 16.20 2.08 5.35
N ALA A 59 15.04 2.63 5.02
CA ALA A 59 13.79 1.91 5.05
C ALA A 59 12.79 2.47 4.02
N TYR A 60 11.88 1.61 3.61
CA TYR A 60 10.83 1.87 2.65
C TYR A 60 9.47 1.51 3.22
N THR A 61 8.44 2.24 2.81
CA THR A 61 7.04 1.88 3.03
C THR A 61 6.32 1.99 1.69
N PHE A 62 5.58 0.93 1.32
CA PHE A 62 4.83 0.84 0.08
C PHE A 62 3.35 1.05 0.34
N GLY A 63 2.66 1.67 -0.61
CA GLY A 63 1.22 1.90 -0.52
C GLY A 63 0.62 2.36 -1.85
N TYR A 64 -0.66 2.69 -1.81
CA TYR A 64 -1.33 3.34 -2.92
C TYR A 64 -2.15 4.55 -2.43
N ILE A 65 -2.49 5.42 -3.36
CA ILE A 65 -3.33 6.59 -3.12
C ILE A 65 -4.74 6.23 -3.55
N ALA A 66 -5.67 6.22 -2.61
CA ALA A 66 -7.10 5.99 -2.87
C ALA A 66 -7.73 7.20 -3.58
N GLU A 67 -8.94 7.03 -4.14
CA GLU A 67 -9.65 8.08 -4.89
C GLU A 67 -9.87 9.37 -4.09
N ASN A 68 -10.02 9.28 -2.78
CA ASN A 68 -10.13 10.42 -1.87
C ASN A 68 -8.79 11.07 -1.49
N ASN A 69 -7.69 10.76 -2.22
CA ASN A 69 -6.32 11.15 -1.94
C ASN A 69 -5.76 10.63 -0.60
N GLN A 70 -6.41 9.69 0.04
CA GLN A 70 -5.88 9.04 1.23
C GLN A 70 -4.76 8.04 0.86
N LYS A 71 -3.69 8.03 1.65
CA LYS A 71 -2.64 7.03 1.55
C LYS A 71 -3.07 5.74 2.25
N VAL A 72 -3.10 4.65 1.50
CA VAL A 72 -3.32 3.29 2.03
C VAL A 72 -1.98 2.58 2.03
N TYR A 73 -1.53 2.18 3.21
CA TYR A 73 -0.25 1.52 3.39
C TYR A 73 -0.39 0.01 3.20
N LEU A 74 0.39 -0.55 2.28
CA LEU A 74 0.40 -1.98 1.94
C LEU A 74 1.50 -2.74 2.66
N SER A 75 2.50 -2.04 3.18
CA SER A 75 3.59 -2.65 3.96
C SER A 75 3.88 -1.85 5.22
N THR A 76 4.44 -2.53 6.22
CA THR A 76 5.19 -1.89 7.30
C THR A 76 6.53 -1.36 6.78
N LYS A 77 7.25 -0.59 7.59
CA LYS A 77 8.62 -0.18 7.29
C LYS A 77 9.53 -1.40 7.05
N THR A 78 10.20 -1.43 5.91
CA THR A 78 11.08 -2.54 5.50
C THR A 78 12.38 -2.02 4.88
N SER A 79 13.47 -2.75 5.00
CA SER A 79 14.70 -2.50 4.25
C SER A 79 14.68 -3.09 2.84
N ALA A 80 13.69 -3.92 2.52
CA ALA A 80 13.53 -4.49 1.19
C ALA A 80 13.13 -3.43 0.19
N SER A 81 13.84 -3.35 -0.94
CA SER A 81 13.53 -2.45 -2.05
C SER A 81 12.44 -2.98 -2.98
N THR A 82 11.92 -4.18 -2.71
CA THR A 82 10.89 -4.84 -3.53
C THR A 82 9.75 -5.29 -2.65
N PHE A 83 8.53 -5.11 -3.13
CA PHE A 83 7.32 -5.54 -2.44
C PHE A 83 6.31 -6.09 -3.45
N THR A 84 5.59 -7.15 -3.09
CA THR A 84 4.49 -7.72 -3.88
C THR A 84 3.14 -7.39 -3.24
N ALA A 85 2.17 -7.02 -4.07
CA ALA A 85 0.83 -6.67 -3.61
C ALA A 85 -0.25 -7.17 -4.56
N TYR A 86 -1.42 -7.42 -4.00
CA TYR A 86 -2.69 -7.42 -4.73
C TYR A 86 -3.30 -6.02 -4.62
N LEU A 87 -3.96 -5.55 -5.67
CA LEU A 87 -4.48 -4.19 -5.76
C LEU A 87 -5.98 -4.20 -6.04
N PRO A 88 -6.71 -3.16 -5.58
CA PRO A 88 -8.11 -2.95 -5.97
C PRO A 88 -8.22 -2.62 -7.46
N ALA A 89 -9.42 -2.75 -8.03
CA ALA A 89 -9.68 -2.40 -9.42
C ALA A 89 -9.55 -0.89 -9.68
N GLY A 90 -9.31 -0.52 -10.94
CA GLY A 90 -9.24 0.86 -11.39
C GLY A 90 -7.85 1.37 -11.73
N ASN A 91 -7.71 2.69 -11.85
CA ASN A 91 -6.43 3.36 -12.03
C ASN A 91 -5.78 3.59 -10.67
N VAL A 92 -4.82 2.76 -10.32
CA VAL A 92 -4.16 2.80 -9.01
C VAL A 92 -2.84 3.55 -9.09
N THR A 93 -2.67 4.55 -8.24
CA THR A 93 -1.39 5.26 -8.06
C THR A 93 -0.64 4.64 -6.90
N LEU A 94 0.34 3.80 -7.19
CA LEU A 94 1.24 3.26 -6.18
C LEU A 94 2.23 4.32 -5.73
N PHE A 95 2.59 4.33 -4.46
CA PHE A 95 3.65 5.16 -3.91
C PHE A 95 4.65 4.37 -3.09
N ILE A 96 5.85 4.90 -3.02
CA ILE A 96 6.86 4.53 -2.02
C ILE A 96 7.22 5.75 -1.20
N SER A 97 7.38 5.55 0.10
CA SER A 97 8.02 6.50 1.01
C SER A 97 9.32 5.88 1.49
N ALA A 98 10.42 6.55 1.24
CA ALA A 98 11.77 6.15 1.66
C ALA A 98 12.28 7.09 2.74
N VAL A 99 12.88 6.54 3.79
CA VAL A 99 13.30 7.30 4.99
C VAL A 99 14.78 7.11 5.21
N SER A 100 15.50 8.22 5.54
CA SER A 100 16.90 8.20 5.96
C SER A 100 17.06 7.84 7.43
N ILE A 101 18.31 7.60 7.85
CA ILE A 101 18.66 7.39 9.26
C ILE A 101 18.28 8.56 10.17
N THR A 102 18.18 9.76 9.62
CA THR A 102 17.79 10.98 10.36
C THR A 102 16.30 11.28 10.30
N GLY A 103 15.50 10.39 9.68
CA GLY A 103 14.04 10.54 9.56
C GLY A 103 13.57 11.42 8.40
N HIS A 104 14.47 11.92 7.54
CA HIS A 104 14.05 12.62 6.33
C HIS A 104 13.40 11.64 5.35
N GLU A 105 12.30 12.07 4.76
CA GLU A 105 11.43 11.27 3.91
C GLU A 105 11.41 11.82 2.47
N ALA A 106 11.42 10.91 1.49
CA ALA A 106 11.20 11.22 0.09
C ALA A 106 10.24 10.19 -0.52
N THR A 107 9.46 10.60 -1.52
CA THR A 107 8.42 9.77 -2.14
C THR A 107 8.56 9.71 -3.65
N SER A 108 8.13 8.61 -4.26
CA SER A 108 7.97 8.45 -5.70
C SER A 108 6.70 7.66 -5.97
N THR A 109 6.13 7.82 -7.17
CA THR A 109 4.87 7.17 -7.56
C THR A 109 4.97 6.49 -8.92
N VAL A 110 4.10 5.50 -9.15
CA VAL A 110 3.89 4.84 -10.45
C VAL A 110 2.41 4.52 -10.62
N HIS A 111 1.90 4.63 -11.85
CA HIS A 111 0.51 4.31 -12.16
C HIS A 111 0.41 2.90 -12.75
N VAL A 112 -0.62 2.17 -12.32
CA VAL A 112 -0.98 0.85 -12.84
C VAL A 112 -2.47 0.80 -13.11
N PHE A 113 -2.88 -0.03 -14.05
CA PHE A 113 -4.28 -0.28 -14.35
C PHE A 113 -4.67 -1.69 -13.90
N VAL A 114 -5.73 -1.79 -13.10
CA VAL A 114 -6.22 -3.03 -12.53
C VAL A 114 -7.63 -3.28 -13.04
N GLU A 115 -7.79 -4.32 -13.84
CA GLU A 115 -9.10 -4.75 -14.36
C GLU A 115 -9.99 -5.26 -13.22
N GLU A 116 -11.28 -4.97 -13.32
CA GLU A 116 -12.27 -5.50 -12.39
C GLU A 116 -12.39 -7.02 -12.48
N ILE A 117 -12.75 -7.62 -11.35
CA ILE A 117 -13.16 -9.03 -11.30
C ILE A 117 -14.66 -9.16 -11.53
N GLY A 118 -15.10 -10.15 -12.31
CA GLY A 118 -16.51 -10.46 -12.47
C GLY A 118 -17.14 -10.95 -11.17
N SER A 119 -18.44 -10.68 -11.00
CA SER A 119 -19.18 -11.05 -9.79
C SER A 119 -19.24 -12.57 -9.56
N ASP A 120 -19.26 -13.33 -10.63
CA ASP A 120 -19.26 -14.81 -10.65
C ASP A 120 -17.91 -15.41 -10.23
N ALA A 121 -16.81 -14.68 -10.44
CA ALA A 121 -15.46 -15.11 -10.11
C ALA A 121 -14.95 -14.58 -8.75
N LEU A 122 -15.74 -13.73 -8.07
CA LEU A 122 -15.29 -13.07 -6.83
C LEU A 122 -14.95 -14.08 -5.73
N LEU A 123 -15.85 -15.01 -5.43
CA LEU A 123 -15.65 -15.97 -4.33
C LEU A 123 -14.44 -16.86 -4.57
N ASP A 124 -14.26 -17.33 -5.78
CA ASP A 124 -13.10 -18.17 -6.15
C ASP A 124 -11.80 -17.38 -6.03
N ALA A 125 -11.79 -16.12 -6.46
CA ALA A 125 -10.61 -15.26 -6.33
C ALA A 125 -10.27 -14.97 -4.87
N VAL A 126 -11.27 -14.68 -4.04
CA VAL A 126 -11.08 -14.45 -2.59
C VAL A 126 -10.56 -15.72 -1.92
N THR A 127 -11.15 -16.88 -2.20
CA THR A 127 -10.73 -18.16 -1.62
C THR A 127 -9.28 -18.50 -2.02
N ASN A 128 -8.95 -18.34 -3.29
CA ASN A 128 -7.60 -18.57 -3.79
C ASN A 128 -6.58 -17.60 -3.18
N LEU A 129 -6.95 -16.33 -3.04
CA LEU A 129 -6.11 -15.31 -2.42
C LEU A 129 -5.79 -15.67 -0.98
N VAL A 130 -6.81 -15.95 -0.16
CA VAL A 130 -6.67 -16.29 1.25
C VAL A 130 -5.86 -17.57 1.46
N SER A 131 -6.09 -18.60 0.62
CA SER A 131 -5.37 -19.89 0.71
C SER A 131 -3.88 -19.78 0.39
N ASN A 132 -3.46 -18.78 -0.38
CA ASN A 132 -2.07 -18.58 -0.82
C ASN A 132 -1.42 -17.35 -0.18
N LEU A 133 -2.01 -16.79 0.87
CA LEU A 133 -1.58 -15.55 1.47
C LEU A 133 -0.36 -15.75 2.36
N GLU A 134 0.73 -15.07 2.06
CA GLU A 134 1.87 -14.95 2.96
C GLU A 134 1.69 -13.76 3.91
N GLY A 135 2.11 -13.89 5.18
CA GLY A 135 1.86 -12.89 6.22
C GLY A 135 2.26 -11.45 5.86
N LYS A 136 3.38 -11.27 5.16
CA LYS A 136 3.86 -9.94 4.70
C LYS A 136 3.01 -9.30 3.59
N GLU A 137 2.22 -10.11 2.84
CA GLU A 137 1.32 -9.66 1.79
C GLU A 137 -0.12 -9.46 2.31
N ALA A 138 -0.39 -9.92 3.54
CA ALA A 138 -1.73 -9.95 4.12
C ALA A 138 -2.39 -8.56 4.18
N LEU A 139 -1.62 -7.53 4.54
CA LEU A 139 -2.15 -6.16 4.61
C LEU A 139 -2.62 -5.65 3.25
N ALA A 140 -1.83 -5.88 2.20
CA ALA A 140 -2.17 -5.51 0.83
C ALA A 140 -3.39 -6.27 0.32
N ALA A 141 -3.45 -7.58 0.60
CA ALA A 141 -4.56 -8.43 0.19
C ALA A 141 -5.88 -8.03 0.85
N ILE A 142 -5.86 -7.76 2.16
CA ILE A 142 -7.04 -7.32 2.91
C ILE A 142 -7.53 -5.97 2.41
N SER A 143 -6.63 -5.02 2.14
CA SER A 143 -7.00 -3.71 1.59
C SER A 143 -7.64 -3.85 0.20
N ALA A 144 -7.10 -4.67 -0.69
CA ALA A 144 -7.69 -4.93 -2.00
C ALA A 144 -9.05 -5.63 -1.90
N LEU A 145 -9.19 -6.58 -0.96
CA LEU A 145 -10.44 -7.30 -0.70
C LEU A 145 -11.56 -6.37 -0.23
N SER A 146 -11.30 -5.51 0.78
CA SER A 146 -12.33 -4.61 1.33
C SER A 146 -12.89 -3.67 0.28
N VAL A 147 -12.00 -3.05 -0.52
CA VAL A 147 -12.42 -2.17 -1.62
C VAL A 147 -13.24 -2.94 -2.66
N THR A 148 -12.78 -4.13 -3.09
CA THR A 148 -13.48 -4.92 -4.10
C THR A 148 -14.86 -5.40 -3.61
N ILE A 149 -14.98 -5.81 -2.34
CA ILE A 149 -16.26 -6.20 -1.74
C ILE A 149 -17.23 -5.01 -1.72
N LYS A 150 -16.77 -3.83 -1.31
CA LYS A 150 -17.57 -2.61 -1.27
C LYS A 150 -18.07 -2.21 -2.66
N GLU A 151 -17.21 -2.24 -3.67
CA GLU A 151 -17.59 -1.93 -5.06
C GLU A 151 -18.64 -2.90 -5.62
N LYS A 152 -18.56 -4.18 -5.22
CA LYS A 152 -19.45 -5.24 -5.72
C LYS A 152 -20.71 -5.46 -4.91
N ASN A 153 -20.89 -4.81 -3.77
CA ASN A 153 -22.02 -5.02 -2.86
C ASN A 153 -23.39 -5.00 -3.54
N ASN A 154 -23.58 -4.10 -4.50
CA ASN A 154 -24.87 -3.95 -5.21
C ASN A 154 -25.06 -4.93 -6.39
N THR A 155 -24.02 -5.68 -6.77
CA THR A 155 -24.01 -6.52 -7.98
C THR A 155 -23.79 -8.01 -7.69
N VAL A 156 -23.40 -8.35 -6.47
CA VAL A 156 -23.08 -9.72 -6.04
C VAL A 156 -24.13 -10.19 -5.01
N ASN A 157 -24.38 -11.48 -5.00
CA ASN A 157 -25.25 -12.13 -4.01
C ASN A 157 -24.71 -11.87 -2.59
N SER A 158 -25.59 -11.47 -1.69
CA SER A 158 -25.28 -11.16 -0.29
C SER A 158 -24.55 -12.31 0.44
N THR A 159 -24.83 -13.55 0.09
CA THR A 159 -24.14 -14.72 0.64
C THR A 159 -22.65 -14.72 0.27
N ILE A 160 -22.31 -14.39 -0.98
CA ILE A 160 -20.91 -14.32 -1.45
C ILE A 160 -20.20 -13.17 -0.74
N VAL A 161 -20.86 -12.03 -0.58
CA VAL A 161 -20.32 -10.88 0.15
C VAL A 161 -20.03 -11.28 1.61
N ALA A 162 -21.00 -11.88 2.31
CA ALA A 162 -20.85 -12.30 3.70
C ALA A 162 -19.69 -13.33 3.88
N GLN A 163 -19.58 -14.31 2.98
CA GLN A 163 -18.47 -15.25 2.98
C GLN A 163 -17.13 -14.57 2.76
N SER A 164 -17.06 -13.62 1.85
CA SER A 164 -15.84 -12.84 1.58
C SER A 164 -15.43 -12.00 2.80
N VAL A 165 -16.39 -11.36 3.46
CA VAL A 165 -16.15 -10.60 4.71
C VAL A 165 -15.63 -11.53 5.81
N GLN A 166 -16.23 -12.71 6.00
CA GLN A 166 -15.76 -13.68 6.98
C GLN A 166 -14.31 -14.07 6.73
N LEU A 167 -13.92 -14.34 5.48
CA LEU A 167 -12.53 -14.64 5.12
C LEU A 167 -11.58 -13.48 5.45
N VAL A 168 -11.99 -12.24 5.24
CA VAL A 168 -11.18 -11.07 5.65
C VAL A 168 -11.00 -11.03 7.16
N VAL A 169 -12.06 -11.26 7.93
CA VAL A 169 -12.00 -11.30 9.41
C VAL A 169 -11.07 -12.40 9.89
N ASP A 170 -11.13 -13.58 9.30
CA ASP A 170 -10.26 -14.72 9.64
C ASP A 170 -8.77 -14.39 9.36
N VAL A 171 -8.48 -13.72 8.25
CA VAL A 171 -7.12 -13.25 7.94
C VAL A 171 -6.65 -12.19 8.91
N LEU A 172 -7.50 -11.22 9.27
CA LEU A 172 -7.19 -10.20 10.28
C LEU A 172 -6.86 -10.84 11.64
N TYR A 173 -7.66 -11.79 12.06
CA TYR A 173 -7.45 -12.50 13.34
C TYR A 173 -6.14 -13.29 13.31
N SER A 174 -5.90 -14.08 12.26
CA SER A 174 -4.71 -14.93 12.13
C SER A 174 -3.40 -14.15 12.02
N ASN A 175 -3.44 -12.90 11.53
CA ASN A 175 -2.27 -12.06 11.32
C ASN A 175 -2.22 -10.82 12.22
N SER A 176 -2.98 -10.81 13.31
CA SER A 176 -3.14 -9.64 14.19
C SER A 176 -1.81 -9.05 14.70
N SER A 177 -0.82 -9.89 15.01
CA SER A 177 0.50 -9.45 15.45
C SER A 177 1.27 -8.65 14.39
N ILE A 178 1.05 -8.94 13.11
CA ILE A 178 1.68 -8.22 11.98
C ILE A 178 0.99 -6.86 11.81
N PHE A 179 -0.33 -6.84 11.90
CA PHE A 179 -1.13 -5.65 11.66
C PHE A 179 -1.01 -4.59 12.75
N LEU A 180 -0.80 -4.99 13.99
CA LEU A 180 -0.66 -4.09 15.13
C LEU A 180 0.78 -3.67 15.38
N GLY A 181 1.72 -4.09 14.55
CA GLY A 181 3.16 -3.86 14.73
C GLY A 181 3.64 -2.45 14.36
N SER A 182 2.85 -1.66 13.61
CA SER A 182 3.20 -0.28 13.25
C SER A 182 1.97 0.63 13.14
N PRO A 183 2.15 1.96 13.31
CA PRO A 183 1.04 2.92 13.12
C PRO A 183 0.43 2.88 11.71
N GLU A 184 1.25 2.65 10.68
CA GLU A 184 0.83 2.59 9.29
C GLU A 184 -0.08 1.38 9.04
N SER A 185 0.33 0.19 9.49
CA SER A 185 -0.49 -1.02 9.35
C SER A 185 -1.77 -0.95 10.19
N SER A 186 -1.70 -0.41 11.40
CA SER A 186 -2.88 -0.21 12.26
C SER A 186 -3.90 0.74 11.61
N SER A 187 -3.43 1.83 10.96
CA SER A 187 -4.29 2.76 10.23
C SER A 187 -5.01 2.07 9.07
N THR A 188 -4.31 1.25 8.29
CA THR A 188 -4.92 0.50 7.18
C THR A 188 -5.95 -0.51 7.70
N VAL A 189 -5.66 -1.24 8.77
CA VAL A 189 -6.61 -2.19 9.37
C VAL A 189 -7.86 -1.47 9.88
N ILE A 190 -7.71 -0.33 10.54
CA ILE A 190 -8.85 0.47 11.01
C ILE A 190 -9.71 0.90 9.81
N SER A 191 -9.09 1.40 8.71
CA SER A 191 -9.83 1.76 7.50
C SER A 191 -10.61 0.58 6.94
N VAL A 192 -9.99 -0.58 6.80
CA VAL A 192 -10.62 -1.82 6.31
C VAL A 192 -11.80 -2.24 7.19
N VAL A 193 -11.62 -2.27 8.51
CA VAL A 193 -12.68 -2.63 9.45
C VAL A 193 -13.82 -1.63 9.37
N THR A 194 -13.52 -0.33 9.30
CA THR A 194 -14.54 0.71 9.15
C THR A 194 -15.34 0.52 7.87
N GLU A 195 -14.66 0.33 6.73
CA GLU A 195 -15.31 0.10 5.43
C GLU A 195 -16.25 -1.11 5.45
N LEU A 196 -15.83 -2.22 6.08
CA LEU A 196 -16.64 -3.43 6.18
C LEU A 196 -17.80 -3.32 7.17
N THR A 197 -17.72 -2.43 8.16
CA THR A 197 -18.76 -2.25 9.19
C THR A 197 -19.75 -1.12 8.89
N GLU A 198 -19.44 -0.24 7.94
CA GLU A 198 -20.37 0.82 7.48
C GLU A 198 -21.65 0.25 6.84
N GLU A 199 -21.61 -0.99 6.34
CA GLU A 199 -22.74 -1.70 5.76
C GLU A 199 -23.21 -2.84 6.67
N PRO A 200 -24.25 -2.64 7.50
CA PRO A 200 -24.73 -3.67 8.45
C PRO A 200 -25.17 -4.98 7.79
N SER A 201 -25.48 -4.97 6.49
CA SER A 201 -25.79 -6.17 5.71
C SER A 201 -24.66 -7.17 5.60
N TYR A 202 -23.40 -6.75 5.82
CA TYR A 202 -22.25 -7.65 5.84
C TYR A 202 -22.13 -8.44 7.14
N LEU A 203 -22.70 -7.92 8.22
CA LEU A 203 -22.61 -8.51 9.56
C LEU A 203 -23.82 -9.40 9.87
N SER A 204 -24.51 -9.93 8.85
CA SER A 204 -25.77 -10.62 9.00
C SER A 204 -25.67 -11.90 9.85
N GLU A 205 -26.56 -11.93 10.87
CA GLU A 205 -27.42 -13.05 11.27
C GLU A 205 -26.83 -14.41 11.66
N ASN A 206 -25.57 -14.52 12.07
CA ASN A 206 -25.08 -15.74 12.72
C ASN A 206 -24.94 -15.59 14.25
N THR A 207 -25.84 -14.83 14.88
CA THR A 207 -26.02 -14.79 16.35
C THR A 207 -27.47 -15.10 16.68
N ALA A 208 -27.88 -16.31 16.46
CA ALA A 208 -29.05 -16.92 17.09
C ALA A 208 -28.71 -18.32 17.57
#